data_52e272e2ad255d0a962bf03fbc6f24d4
#
_entry.id   52e272e2ad255d0a962bf03fbc6f24d4
#
_cell.length_a   1.000
_cell.length_b   1.000
_cell.length_c   1.000
_cell.angle_alpha   90.00
_cell.angle_beta   90.00
_cell.angle_gamma   90.00
#
_symmetry.space_group_name_H-M   'P 1'
#
loop_
_entity.id
_entity.type
_entity.pdbx_description
1 polymer ?
#
loop_
_entity_poly.entity_id
_entity_poly.type
_entity_poly.pdbx_seq_one_letter_code
_entity_poly.pdbx_strand_id
1 'polypeptide(L)'
;MERYVEVGNTPVIELSNKLYGKLESVNPGGSIKDRPVKYILDRMNPQPGETIVEATSGNTGISLAMMCAERGLKCIIVMPSNMSEERKTLLRMFGAELIEVEPGDFERAIEIKDDIVSEGKGQSLHQFTNPLNIECHREELFNELRISSYMIGDI
;
A
#
# COMPACT_ATOMS: atom_id res chain seq x y z
N MET A 1 -6.22 -13.02 19.93
CA MET A 1 -6.92 -13.09 18.64
C MET A 1 -6.15 -12.19 17.71
N GLU A 2 -5.25 -12.76 16.93
CA GLU A 2 -4.49 -11.99 15.94
C GLU A 2 -5.46 -11.52 14.87
N ARG A 3 -5.64 -10.20 14.76
CA ARG A 3 -6.48 -9.58 13.74
C ARG A 3 -5.56 -9.09 12.64
N TYR A 4 -5.24 -9.97 11.70
CA TYR A 4 -4.57 -9.55 10.48
C TYR A 4 -5.62 -9.11 9.47
N VAL A 5 -5.41 -7.94 8.91
CA VAL A 5 -6.18 -7.48 7.74
C VAL A 5 -5.94 -8.48 6.61
N GLU A 6 -6.98 -9.17 6.19
CA GLU A 6 -6.89 -10.15 5.10
C GLU A 6 -6.79 -9.41 3.77
N VAL A 7 -5.63 -9.52 3.13
CA VAL A 7 -5.32 -8.92 1.83
C VAL A 7 -5.16 -10.02 0.80
N GLY A 8 -5.67 -9.80 -0.39
CA GLY A 8 -5.64 -10.80 -1.46
C GLY A 8 -6.90 -11.66 -1.49
N ASN A 9 -6.82 -12.81 -2.15
CA ASN A 9 -7.96 -13.70 -2.41
C ASN A 9 -9.18 -12.99 -2.98
N THR A 10 -8.94 -11.93 -3.74
CA THR A 10 -9.98 -11.09 -4.32
C THR A 10 -10.74 -11.84 -5.41
N PRO A 11 -12.05 -11.60 -5.59
CA PRO A 11 -12.84 -12.32 -6.58
C PRO A 11 -12.41 -12.00 -8.00
N VAL A 12 -12.63 -12.97 -8.89
CA VAL A 12 -12.59 -12.78 -10.35
C VAL A 12 -14.02 -12.81 -10.84
N ILE A 13 -14.41 -11.81 -11.62
CA ILE A 13 -15.74 -11.71 -12.22
C ILE A 13 -15.65 -11.69 -13.74
N GLU A 14 -16.64 -12.26 -14.40
CA GLU A 14 -16.79 -12.11 -15.84
C GLU A 14 -17.42 -10.74 -16.15
N LEU A 15 -16.72 -9.96 -16.97
CA LEU A 15 -17.17 -8.63 -17.42
C LEU A 15 -17.90 -8.70 -18.76
N SER A 16 -17.46 -9.58 -19.63
CA SER A 16 -18.09 -9.90 -20.91
C SER A 16 -17.51 -11.23 -21.44
N ASN A 17 -17.98 -11.72 -22.59
CA ASN A 17 -17.52 -12.98 -23.15
C ASN A 17 -15.99 -13.08 -23.18
N LYS A 18 -15.44 -14.00 -22.39
CA LYS A 18 -13.99 -14.25 -22.21
C LYS A 18 -13.17 -13.06 -21.69
N LEU A 19 -13.81 -12.04 -21.09
CA LEU A 19 -13.13 -10.96 -20.41
C LEU A 19 -13.44 -11.03 -18.92
N TYR A 20 -12.41 -11.16 -18.10
CA TYR A 20 -12.51 -11.29 -16.66
C TYR A 20 -11.81 -10.13 -15.96
N GLY A 21 -12.32 -9.73 -14.82
CA GLY A 21 -11.75 -8.70 -13.96
C GLY A 21 -11.44 -9.23 -12.57
N LYS A 22 -10.22 -9.01 -12.10
CA LYS A 22 -9.80 -9.26 -10.72
C LYS A 22 -10.14 -8.05 -9.86
N LEU A 23 -11.05 -8.21 -8.88
CA LEU A 23 -11.59 -7.10 -8.11
C LEU A 23 -10.67 -6.67 -6.96
N GLU A 24 -9.55 -6.04 -7.27
CA GLU A 24 -8.60 -5.54 -6.27
C GLU A 24 -9.17 -4.41 -5.38
N SER A 25 -10.28 -3.81 -5.78
CA SER A 25 -11.01 -2.81 -4.99
C SER A 25 -11.68 -3.36 -3.73
N VAL A 26 -11.80 -4.69 -3.60
CA VAL A 26 -12.35 -5.32 -2.39
C VAL A 26 -11.28 -5.59 -1.33
N ASN A 27 -10.01 -5.35 -1.61
CA ASN A 27 -9.00 -5.32 -0.57
C ASN A 27 -9.36 -4.27 0.51
N PRO A 28 -8.98 -4.46 1.78
CA PRO A 28 -9.36 -3.58 2.89
C PRO A 28 -9.05 -2.10 2.70
N GLY A 29 -7.92 -1.75 2.11
CA GLY A 29 -7.55 -0.38 1.72
C GLY A 29 -8.12 0.07 0.38
N GLY A 30 -8.94 -0.78 -0.27
CA GLY A 30 -9.66 -0.47 -1.49
C GLY A 30 -8.85 -0.56 -2.78
N SER A 31 -7.68 -1.18 -2.77
CA SER A 31 -6.85 -1.26 -3.98
C SER A 31 -5.84 -2.39 -3.97
N ILE A 32 -5.24 -2.63 -5.15
CA ILE A 32 -4.12 -3.56 -5.33
C ILE A 32 -2.89 -3.20 -4.46
N LYS A 33 -2.80 -1.95 -3.98
CA LYS A 33 -1.63 -1.49 -3.20
C LYS A 33 -1.56 -2.12 -1.81
N ASP A 34 -2.64 -2.68 -1.32
CA ASP A 34 -2.62 -3.45 -0.08
C ASP A 34 -1.63 -4.63 -0.15
N ARG A 35 -1.55 -5.28 -1.32
CA ARG A 35 -0.66 -6.42 -1.52
C ARG A 35 0.82 -6.06 -1.32
N PRO A 36 1.43 -5.15 -2.10
CA PRO A 36 2.85 -4.85 -1.93
C PRO A 36 3.14 -4.19 -0.58
N VAL A 37 2.25 -3.37 -0.05
CA VAL A 37 2.45 -2.75 1.28
C VAL A 37 2.51 -3.83 2.36
N LYS A 38 1.54 -4.75 2.40
CA LYS A 38 1.55 -5.87 3.33
C LYS A 38 2.80 -6.72 3.17
N TYR A 39 3.09 -7.12 1.94
CA TYR A 39 4.21 -8.02 1.60
C TYR A 39 5.57 -7.45 2.02
N ILE A 40 5.76 -6.14 1.82
CA ILE A 40 7.00 -5.45 2.23
C ILE A 40 7.05 -5.31 3.76
N LEU A 41 5.98 -4.87 4.41
CA LEU A 41 5.94 -4.71 5.86
C LEU A 41 6.17 -6.05 6.59
N ASP A 42 5.62 -7.16 6.09
CA ASP A 42 5.82 -8.49 6.67
C ASP A 42 7.31 -8.91 6.64
N ARG A 43 8.04 -8.51 5.59
CA ARG A 43 9.47 -8.82 5.45
C ARG A 43 10.38 -7.84 6.18
N MET A 44 9.98 -6.58 6.28
CA MET A 44 10.67 -5.59 7.10
C MET A 44 10.52 -5.89 8.59
N ASN A 45 9.38 -6.46 8.98
CA ASN A 45 9.03 -6.81 10.36
C ASN A 45 9.28 -5.68 11.37
N PRO A 46 8.80 -4.45 11.12
CA PRO A 46 8.97 -3.34 12.05
C PRO A 46 8.26 -3.61 13.37
N GLN A 47 8.86 -3.14 14.47
CA GLN A 47 8.30 -3.34 15.80
C GLN A 47 7.27 -2.25 16.14
N PRO A 48 6.25 -2.53 16.96
CA PRO A 48 5.29 -1.53 17.41
C PRO A 48 5.98 -0.27 17.95
N GLY A 49 5.51 0.89 17.51
CA GLY A 49 6.11 2.20 17.85
C GLY A 49 7.17 2.69 16.88
N GLU A 50 7.70 1.85 16.00
CA GLU A 50 8.59 2.29 14.92
C GLU A 50 7.85 3.12 13.88
N THR A 51 8.59 3.97 13.18
CA THR A 51 8.04 4.90 12.19
C THR A 51 8.29 4.39 10.77
N ILE A 52 7.22 4.33 9.99
CA ILE A 52 7.30 4.12 8.55
C ILE A 52 6.94 5.43 7.85
N VAL A 53 7.79 5.86 6.94
CA VAL A 53 7.60 7.08 6.15
C VAL A 53 7.56 6.76 4.66
N GLU A 54 6.62 7.36 3.92
CA GLU A 54 6.56 7.16 2.47
C GLU A 54 6.12 8.45 1.75
N ALA A 55 6.73 8.71 0.61
CA ALA A 55 6.32 9.79 -0.29
C ALA A 55 5.26 9.26 -1.26
N THR A 56 4.02 9.61 -1.02
CA THR A 56 2.90 9.09 -1.82
C THR A 56 1.64 9.95 -1.64
N SER A 57 0.89 10.12 -2.71
CA SER A 57 -0.41 10.80 -2.69
C SER A 57 -1.58 9.88 -3.01
N GLY A 58 -1.32 8.60 -3.18
CA GLY A 58 -2.29 7.63 -3.71
C GLY A 58 -2.60 6.47 -2.78
N ASN A 59 -3.04 5.39 -3.39
CA ASN A 59 -3.49 4.19 -2.70
C ASN A 59 -2.41 3.54 -1.82
N THR A 60 -1.13 3.67 -2.17
CA THR A 60 -0.04 3.17 -1.31
C THR A 60 -0.08 3.83 0.07
N GLY A 61 -0.32 5.15 0.13
CA GLY A 61 -0.43 5.87 1.40
C GLY A 61 -1.60 5.38 2.25
N ILE A 62 -2.75 5.13 1.62
CA ILE A 62 -3.95 4.61 2.31
C ILE A 62 -3.67 3.22 2.88
N SER A 63 -3.13 2.32 2.05
CA SER A 63 -2.76 0.97 2.47
C SER A 63 -1.74 1.00 3.62
N LEU A 64 -0.72 1.86 3.52
CA LEU A 64 0.33 2.00 4.53
C LEU A 64 -0.24 2.53 5.86
N ALA A 65 -1.02 3.60 5.84
CA ALA A 65 -1.60 4.19 7.03
C ALA A 65 -2.51 3.18 7.77
N MET A 66 -3.34 2.46 7.04
CA MET A 66 -4.21 1.42 7.58
C MET A 66 -3.39 0.31 8.27
N MET A 67 -2.36 -0.21 7.61
CA MET A 67 -1.55 -1.31 8.15
C MET A 67 -0.63 -0.87 9.28
N CYS A 68 -0.17 0.37 9.27
CA CYS A 68 0.55 0.94 10.39
C CYS A 68 -0.34 1.05 11.63
N ALA A 69 -1.59 1.51 11.46
CA ALA A 69 -2.56 1.57 12.55
C ALA A 69 -2.84 0.18 13.16
N GLU A 70 -3.01 -0.84 12.30
CA GLU A 70 -3.21 -2.22 12.73
C GLU A 70 -2.03 -2.78 13.55
N ARG A 71 -0.80 -2.44 13.14
CA ARG A 71 0.44 -2.96 13.74
C ARG A 71 0.99 -2.11 14.87
N GLY A 72 0.32 -1.02 15.22
CA GLY A 72 0.81 -0.08 16.23
C GLY A 72 2.07 0.67 15.83
N LEU A 73 2.28 0.86 14.52
CA LEU A 73 3.37 1.62 13.92
C LEU A 73 2.98 3.10 13.78
N LYS A 74 3.97 3.97 13.79
CA LYS A 74 3.77 5.37 13.38
C LYS A 74 3.87 5.47 11.87
N CYS A 75 2.98 6.26 11.27
CA CYS A 75 2.94 6.45 9.82
C CYS A 75 3.12 7.93 9.49
N ILE A 76 4.10 8.23 8.64
CA ILE A 76 4.31 9.57 8.08
C ILE A 76 4.11 9.48 6.57
N ILE A 77 3.21 10.30 6.05
CA ILE A 77 2.99 10.43 4.60
C ILE A 77 3.43 11.82 4.16
N VAL A 78 4.36 11.87 3.23
CA VAL A 78 4.80 13.12 2.60
C VAL A 78 4.11 13.25 1.25
N MET A 79 3.42 14.37 1.01
CA MET A 79 2.60 14.54 -0.18
C MET A 79 2.44 16.00 -0.59
N PRO A 80 2.17 16.30 -1.88
CA PRO A 80 1.78 17.63 -2.32
C PRO A 80 0.47 18.09 -1.66
N SER A 81 0.40 19.37 -1.30
CA SER A 81 -0.73 19.96 -0.58
C SER A 81 -2.03 20.02 -1.40
N ASN A 82 -1.94 19.97 -2.73
CA ASN A 82 -3.10 19.98 -3.64
C ASN A 82 -3.81 18.61 -3.78
N MET A 83 -3.50 17.65 -2.93
CA MET A 83 -4.25 16.38 -2.90
C MET A 83 -5.63 16.59 -2.29
N SER A 84 -6.59 15.72 -2.68
CA SER A 84 -7.98 15.87 -2.25
C SER A 84 -8.14 15.75 -0.73
N GLU A 85 -9.04 16.55 -0.16
CA GLU A 85 -9.27 16.54 1.30
C GLU A 85 -9.85 15.21 1.78
N GLU A 86 -10.58 14.48 0.92
CA GLU A 86 -11.08 13.14 1.26
C GLU A 86 -9.91 12.17 1.55
N ARG A 87 -8.85 12.24 0.73
CA ARG A 87 -7.65 11.40 0.97
C ARG A 87 -6.91 11.79 2.23
N LYS A 88 -6.71 13.09 2.46
CA LYS A 88 -6.07 13.60 3.68
C LYS A 88 -6.86 13.20 4.91
N THR A 89 -8.17 13.32 4.85
CA THR A 89 -9.06 12.91 5.94
C THR A 89 -8.94 11.41 6.22
N LEU A 90 -8.96 10.58 5.18
CA LEU A 90 -8.83 9.12 5.34
C LEU A 90 -7.47 8.74 5.96
N LEU A 91 -6.37 9.35 5.52
CA LEU A 91 -5.04 9.13 6.08
C LEU A 91 -4.98 9.51 7.57
N ARG A 92 -5.54 10.68 7.92
CA ARG A 92 -5.62 11.14 9.32
C ARG A 92 -6.51 10.23 10.18
N MET A 93 -7.58 9.68 9.63
CA MET A 93 -8.45 8.72 10.34
C MET A 93 -7.70 7.43 10.70
N PHE A 94 -6.74 6.99 9.88
CA PHE A 94 -5.83 5.90 10.22
C PHE A 94 -4.67 6.32 11.12
N GLY A 95 -4.60 7.58 11.54
CA GLY A 95 -3.57 8.08 12.46
C GLY A 95 -2.25 8.46 11.78
N ALA A 96 -2.22 8.61 10.45
CA ALA A 96 -1.03 9.05 9.75
C ALA A 96 -0.77 10.56 10.00
N GLU A 97 0.50 10.90 10.23
CA GLU A 97 1.01 12.25 10.17
C GLU A 97 1.23 12.65 8.70
N LEU A 98 0.75 13.83 8.31
CA LEU A 98 0.91 14.34 6.96
C LEU A 98 1.92 15.49 6.95
N ILE A 99 2.95 15.34 6.11
CA ILE A 99 3.89 16.41 5.76
C ILE A 99 3.53 16.87 4.35
N GLU A 100 3.01 18.10 4.25
CA GLU A 100 2.56 18.65 2.99
C GLU A 100 3.67 19.53 2.38
N VAL A 101 3.93 19.33 1.09
CA VAL A 101 4.83 20.16 0.28
C VAL A 101 4.05 21.02 -0.70
N GLU A 102 4.73 21.89 -1.44
CA GLU A 102 4.09 22.73 -2.47
C GLU A 102 3.29 21.89 -3.49
N PRO A 103 2.24 22.45 -4.06
CA PRO A 103 1.39 21.78 -5.03
C PRO A 103 2.17 21.16 -6.18
N GLY A 104 2.05 19.83 -6.34
CA GLY A 104 2.70 19.08 -7.43
C GLY A 104 4.18 18.76 -7.20
N ASP A 105 4.79 19.19 -6.11
CA ASP A 105 6.21 18.98 -5.81
C ASP A 105 6.49 17.60 -5.23
N PHE A 106 6.43 16.57 -6.09
CA PHE A 106 6.73 15.19 -5.70
C PHE A 106 8.23 14.96 -5.43
N GLU A 107 9.10 15.73 -6.08
CA GLU A 107 10.55 15.61 -5.85
C GLU A 107 10.89 16.02 -4.43
N ARG A 108 10.34 17.14 -3.96
CA ARG A 108 10.52 17.59 -2.58
C ARG A 108 9.93 16.61 -1.57
N ALA A 109 8.79 15.99 -1.88
CA ALA A 109 8.22 14.96 -1.02
C ALA A 109 9.15 13.74 -0.87
N ILE A 110 9.80 13.32 -1.95
CA ILE A 110 10.77 12.22 -1.93
C ILE A 110 12.01 12.61 -1.13
N GLU A 111 12.55 13.82 -1.32
CA GLU A 111 13.69 14.33 -0.56
C GLU A 111 13.42 14.33 0.94
N ILE A 112 12.29 14.87 1.38
CA ILE A 112 11.92 14.89 2.82
C ILE A 112 11.82 13.45 3.38
N LYS A 113 11.22 12.54 2.64
CA LYS A 113 11.16 11.13 3.04
C LYS A 113 12.57 10.54 3.17
N ASP A 114 13.47 10.81 2.21
CA ASP A 114 14.84 10.30 2.22
C ASP A 114 15.67 10.93 3.36
N ASP A 115 15.45 12.21 3.68
CA ASP A 115 16.08 12.88 4.83
C ASP A 115 15.67 12.19 6.14
N ILE A 116 14.36 11.93 6.35
CA ILE A 116 13.85 11.24 7.55
C ILE A 116 14.47 9.85 7.69
N VAL A 117 14.60 9.11 6.59
CA VAL A 117 15.23 7.78 6.59
C VAL A 117 16.71 7.87 6.88
N SER A 118 17.43 8.79 6.23
CA SER A 118 18.89 8.96 6.40
C SER A 118 19.28 9.39 7.82
N GLU A 119 18.41 10.14 8.49
CA GLU A 119 18.56 10.55 9.89
C GLU A 119 18.20 9.44 10.89
N GLY A 120 17.78 8.27 10.42
CA GLY A 120 17.37 7.14 11.28
C GLY A 120 16.07 7.36 12.02
N LYS A 121 15.25 8.31 11.57
CA LYS A 121 13.95 8.67 12.20
C LYS A 121 12.77 7.84 11.69
N GLY A 122 12.99 7.02 10.67
CA GLY A 122 11.97 6.15 10.09
C GLY A 122 12.55 5.21 9.04
N GLN A 123 11.72 4.27 8.61
CA GLN A 123 12.00 3.33 7.51
C GLN A 123 11.02 3.60 6.37
N SER A 124 11.41 3.31 5.13
CA SER A 124 10.54 3.45 3.95
C SER A 124 10.34 2.11 3.24
N LEU A 125 9.18 1.95 2.62
CA LEU A 125 8.92 0.81 1.73
C LEU A 125 9.74 0.88 0.45
N HIS A 126 10.18 2.07 0.06
CA HIS A 126 10.85 2.35 -1.23
C HIS A 126 10.04 1.79 -2.42
N GLN A 127 8.74 2.06 -2.48
CA GLN A 127 7.78 1.40 -3.38
C GLN A 127 8.21 1.35 -4.85
N PHE A 128 9.01 2.32 -5.33
CA PHE A 128 9.43 2.39 -6.74
C PHE A 128 10.69 1.58 -7.05
N THR A 129 11.50 1.26 -6.05
CA THR A 129 12.80 0.61 -6.23
C THR A 129 12.92 -0.72 -5.48
N ASN A 130 12.00 -1.01 -4.56
CA ASN A 130 12.02 -2.23 -3.78
C ASN A 130 11.55 -3.43 -4.64
N PRO A 131 12.40 -4.44 -4.87
CA PRO A 131 12.05 -5.61 -5.67
C PRO A 131 10.90 -6.43 -5.08
N LEU A 132 10.64 -6.32 -3.78
CA LEU A 132 9.54 -7.00 -3.11
C LEU A 132 8.17 -6.56 -3.64
N ASN A 133 8.05 -5.37 -4.25
CA ASN A 133 6.83 -4.94 -4.92
C ASN A 133 6.50 -5.85 -6.12
N ILE A 134 7.50 -6.18 -6.92
CA ILE A 134 7.33 -7.09 -8.08
C ILE A 134 7.13 -8.53 -7.59
N GLU A 135 7.90 -8.95 -6.62
CA GLU A 135 7.86 -10.30 -6.05
C GLU A 135 6.48 -10.62 -5.47
N CYS A 136 5.87 -9.68 -4.74
CA CYS A 136 4.50 -9.78 -4.23
C CYS A 136 3.49 -10.15 -5.33
N HIS A 137 3.53 -9.44 -6.46
CA HIS A 137 2.61 -9.72 -7.54
C HIS A 137 2.87 -11.08 -8.22
N ARG A 138 4.14 -11.48 -8.28
CA ARG A 138 4.54 -12.76 -8.85
C ARG A 138 4.17 -13.95 -7.95
N GLU A 139 4.30 -13.79 -6.63
CA GLU A 139 4.05 -14.90 -5.70
C GLU A 139 2.58 -14.99 -5.27
N GLU A 140 1.90 -13.85 -5.10
CA GLU A 140 0.52 -13.83 -4.62
C GLU A 140 -0.49 -13.68 -5.75
N LEU A 141 -0.52 -12.53 -6.41
CA LEU A 141 -1.54 -12.21 -7.40
C LEU A 141 -1.53 -13.17 -8.59
N PHE A 142 -0.34 -13.51 -9.11
CA PHE A 142 -0.24 -14.46 -10.22
C PHE A 142 -0.76 -15.85 -9.84
N ASN A 143 -0.46 -16.32 -8.61
CA ASN A 143 -0.97 -17.61 -8.16
C ASN A 143 -2.49 -17.62 -8.02
N GLU A 144 -3.08 -16.54 -7.52
CA GLU A 144 -4.54 -16.40 -7.46
C GLU A 144 -5.18 -16.40 -8.86
N LEU A 145 -4.58 -15.69 -9.82
CA LEU A 145 -5.05 -15.68 -11.20
C LEU A 145 -4.94 -17.06 -11.84
N ARG A 146 -3.84 -17.78 -11.63
CA ARG A 146 -3.65 -19.14 -12.13
C ARG A 146 -4.70 -20.11 -11.58
N ILE A 147 -5.00 -20.05 -10.29
CA ILE A 147 -6.05 -20.88 -9.68
C ILE A 147 -7.41 -20.51 -10.26
N SER A 148 -7.71 -19.22 -10.41
CA SER A 148 -8.97 -18.76 -10.99
C SER A 148 -9.14 -19.23 -12.44
N SER A 149 -8.08 -19.26 -13.24
CA SER A 149 -8.15 -19.75 -14.62
C SER A 149 -8.53 -21.24 -14.71
N TYR A 150 -8.04 -22.08 -13.78
CA TYR A 150 -8.46 -23.49 -13.73
C TYR A 150 -9.94 -23.66 -13.35
N MET A 151 -10.49 -22.74 -12.53
CA MET A 151 -11.90 -22.81 -12.10
C MET A 151 -12.87 -22.29 -13.16
N ILE A 152 -12.42 -21.43 -14.07
CA ILE A 152 -13.25 -20.86 -15.14
C ILE A 152 -13.33 -21.80 -16.35
N GLY A 153 -12.51 -22.85 -16.38
CA GLY A 153 -12.39 -23.75 -17.54
C GLY A 153 -11.44 -23.18 -18.59
N ASP A 154 -10.87 -24.06 -19.40
CA ASP A 154 -9.83 -23.72 -20.37
C ASP A 154 -10.14 -22.42 -21.15
N ILE A 155 -9.34 -21.40 -20.89
CA ILE A 155 -9.30 -20.19 -21.70
C ILE A 155 -8.29 -20.43 -22.86
#